data_ac5fdd67293b5b88c0354712e1b3b5bb
#
_entry.id   ac5fdd67293b5b88c0354712e1b3b5bb
#
_cell.length_a   1.000
_cell.length_b   1.000
_cell.length_c   1.000
_cell.angle_alpha   90.00
_cell.angle_beta   90.00
_cell.angle_gamma   90.00
#
_symmetry.space_group_name_H-M   'P 1'
#
loop_
_entity.id
_entity.type
_entity.pdbx_description
1 polymer ?
#
loop_
_entity_poly.entity_id
_entity_poly.type
_entity_poly.pdbx_seq_one_letter_code
_entity_poly.pdbx_strand_id
1 'polypeptide(L)'
;MHMGALFIKLLIPIQAFFISVLPVSSFTEGGTSQPKSFLPHQAQDRHERTVASLIYRGLFKYDIYGSITPDLAETWKTSADGISYTVTIRKNQKWSDGSTITADDIIYTSFNLPQLRDVATDKIDARTVRFTLPNRYAPFLNLLTAPIMKNETIKNDSPLMPVSSGTYKIVSVRKQGPEVKEISLINTTQSPNFKKLVFKYYANNEELLIGAKLGEVDGFIHPDDLDIPSFRNYKFPLQSVYYAIYFNLQNETLSNKDLRQKMEKVLPKDRLVSIYGIPVQGPISRSVFTDESLSFDSYDELYTDDLSGTHKLILTAPDLPTHRTLARQIQELWEDKLDLDIELKFIDPDKITDTVVKPRRYELLLYGQEISRDPDRYVNWHSTQKNYPGLNLSGFEQVRADRALEEGRNTLQNEKR
;
A
#
# COMPACT_ATOMS: atom_id res chain seq x y z
N MET A 1 96.82 -6.40 -1.11
CA MET A 1 95.98 -5.78 -0.06
C MET A 1 94.79 -5.11 -0.74
N HIS A 2 93.63 -5.77 -0.77
CA HIS A 2 92.43 -5.21 -1.37
C HIS A 2 91.37 -5.01 -0.25
N MET A 3 91.01 -3.77 0.00
CA MET A 3 89.88 -3.39 0.85
C MET A 3 88.61 -3.39 0.01
N GLY A 4 87.77 -4.34 0.24
CA GLY A 4 86.41 -4.38 -0.34
C GLY A 4 85.45 -3.59 0.50
N ALA A 5 84.83 -2.56 -0.07
CA ALA A 5 83.76 -1.80 0.55
C ALA A 5 82.44 -2.54 0.44
N LEU A 6 81.84 -2.84 1.59
CA LEU A 6 80.52 -3.47 1.71
C LEU A 6 79.47 -2.42 1.59
N PHE A 7 78.69 -2.37 0.48
CA PHE A 7 77.50 -1.56 0.31
C PHE A 7 76.29 -2.32 0.85
N ILE A 8 75.80 -1.95 2.04
CA ILE A 8 74.53 -2.41 2.55
C ILE A 8 73.46 -1.58 1.89
N LYS A 9 72.68 -2.16 0.95
CA LYS A 9 71.44 -1.57 0.43
C LYS A 9 70.31 -1.81 1.46
N LEU A 10 69.91 -0.75 2.12
CA LEU A 10 68.74 -0.77 2.97
C LEU A 10 67.48 -0.77 2.08
N LEU A 11 66.85 -1.93 1.86
CA LEU A 11 65.53 -2.04 1.24
C LEU A 11 64.47 -1.69 2.28
N ILE A 12 63.91 -0.47 2.21
CA ILE A 12 62.69 -0.10 2.93
C ILE A 12 61.52 -0.73 2.18
N PRO A 13 60.76 -1.67 2.78
CA PRO A 13 59.55 -2.15 2.13
C PRO A 13 58.50 -1.03 2.15
N ILE A 14 58.20 -0.49 0.99
CA ILE A 14 57.01 0.34 0.81
C ILE A 14 55.82 -0.59 0.98
N GLN A 15 55.24 -0.64 2.20
CA GLN A 15 53.91 -1.22 2.41
C GLN A 15 52.89 -0.31 1.75
N ALA A 16 52.48 -0.66 0.53
CA ALA A 16 51.35 -0.08 -0.11
C ALA A 16 50.11 -0.50 0.73
N PHE A 17 49.60 0.40 1.54
CA PHE A 17 48.29 0.25 2.15
C PHE A 17 47.26 0.31 1.03
N PHE A 18 46.88 -0.85 0.52
CA PHE A 18 45.61 -0.98 -0.21
C PHE A 18 44.48 -0.80 0.78
N ILE A 19 44.00 0.41 0.92
CA ILE A 19 42.65 0.62 1.50
C ILE A 19 41.69 -0.01 0.49
N SER A 20 41.29 -1.24 0.73
CA SER A 20 40.22 -1.87 0.01
C SER A 20 38.95 -1.07 0.41
N VAL A 21 38.57 -0.10 -0.40
CA VAL A 21 37.27 0.51 -0.33
C VAL A 21 36.29 -0.62 -0.70
N LEU A 22 35.74 -1.29 0.31
CA LEU A 22 34.67 -2.25 0.09
C LEU A 22 33.58 -1.51 -0.69
N PRO A 23 33.09 -2.04 -1.80
CA PRO A 23 32.02 -1.38 -2.54
C PRO A 23 30.83 -1.16 -1.59
N VAL A 24 30.39 0.07 -1.50
CA VAL A 24 29.18 0.40 -0.72
C VAL A 24 28.04 -0.39 -1.33
N SER A 25 27.42 -1.28 -0.56
CA SER A 25 26.29 -2.06 -1.05
C SER A 25 25.18 -1.08 -1.49
N SER A 26 24.89 -1.07 -2.77
CA SER A 26 23.88 -0.21 -3.38
C SER A 26 22.86 -1.07 -4.12
N PHE A 27 21.63 -0.55 -4.21
CA PHE A 27 20.58 -1.12 -5.05
C PHE A 27 19.92 0.01 -5.83
N THR A 28 19.80 -0.18 -7.14
CA THR A 28 19.18 0.78 -8.06
C THR A 28 17.84 0.21 -8.54
N GLU A 29 16.75 0.87 -8.21
CA GLU A 29 15.40 0.54 -8.70
C GLU A 29 15.01 1.46 -9.84
N GLY A 30 14.49 0.87 -10.92
CA GLY A 30 13.93 1.59 -12.07
C GLY A 30 12.43 1.78 -11.95
N GLY A 31 11.94 2.94 -12.39
CA GLY A 31 10.51 3.23 -12.43
C GLY A 31 10.14 4.24 -13.52
N THR A 32 8.85 4.32 -13.85
CA THR A 32 8.31 5.27 -14.85
C THR A 32 7.44 6.36 -14.24
N SER A 33 7.08 6.25 -12.94
CA SER A 33 6.27 7.25 -12.25
C SER A 33 7.14 8.44 -11.84
N GLN A 34 6.79 9.65 -12.29
CA GLN A 34 7.48 10.89 -11.92
C GLN A 34 7.05 11.35 -10.53
N PRO A 35 7.95 11.35 -9.52
CA PRO A 35 7.59 11.73 -8.17
C PRO A 35 7.35 13.25 -8.06
N LYS A 36 6.28 13.62 -7.38
CA LYS A 36 5.92 15.01 -7.09
C LYS A 36 6.28 15.40 -5.66
N SER A 37 6.04 14.49 -4.70
CA SER A 37 6.29 14.76 -3.30
C SER A 37 6.47 13.46 -2.49
N PHE A 38 7.39 13.49 -1.53
CA PHE A 38 7.53 12.45 -0.51
C PHE A 38 6.99 12.88 0.86
N LEU A 39 6.40 14.06 0.95
CA LEU A 39 5.72 14.51 2.16
C LEU A 39 4.49 13.62 2.44
N PRO A 40 4.32 13.10 3.66
CA PRO A 40 3.27 12.10 3.97
C PRO A 40 1.85 12.51 3.59
N HIS A 41 1.52 13.79 3.71
CA HIS A 41 0.20 14.34 3.37
C HIS A 41 0.01 14.61 1.86
N GLN A 42 1.07 14.49 1.05
CA GLN A 42 1.06 14.75 -0.40
C GLN A 42 1.41 13.52 -1.24
N ALA A 43 2.06 12.50 -0.67
CA ALA A 43 2.43 11.28 -1.36
C ALA A 43 1.17 10.50 -1.78
N GLN A 44 0.80 10.60 -3.05
CA GLN A 44 -0.45 10.04 -3.58
C GLN A 44 -0.26 8.71 -4.27
N ASP A 45 0.80 8.58 -5.06
CA ASP A 45 1.04 7.33 -5.77
C ASP A 45 1.78 6.31 -4.89
N ARG A 46 1.78 5.07 -5.35
CA ARG A 46 2.38 3.95 -4.62
C ARG A 46 3.89 4.13 -4.45
N HIS A 47 4.58 4.62 -5.48
CA HIS A 47 6.02 4.82 -5.44
C HIS A 47 6.40 5.92 -4.43
N GLU A 48 5.69 7.05 -4.45
CA GLU A 48 5.90 8.13 -3.47
C GLU A 48 5.70 7.63 -2.03
N ARG A 49 4.62 6.85 -1.78
CA ARG A 49 4.38 6.22 -0.47
C ARG A 49 5.47 5.21 -0.08
N THR A 50 6.00 4.47 -1.05
CA THR A 50 7.13 3.54 -0.81
C THR A 50 8.37 4.30 -0.36
N VAL A 51 8.77 5.34 -1.08
CA VAL A 51 9.91 6.18 -0.68
C VAL A 51 9.66 6.85 0.66
N ALA A 52 8.46 7.41 0.88
CA ALA A 52 8.07 7.99 2.16
C ALA A 52 8.21 7.00 3.33
N SER A 53 7.86 5.72 3.13
CA SER A 53 8.01 4.67 4.16
C SER A 53 9.46 4.35 4.52
N LEU A 54 10.42 4.61 3.63
CA LEU A 54 11.85 4.45 3.89
C LEU A 54 12.44 5.63 4.66
N ILE A 55 11.92 6.84 4.42
CA ILE A 55 12.48 8.08 4.97
C ILE A 55 11.73 8.61 6.18
N TYR A 56 10.54 8.09 6.49
CA TYR A 56 9.77 8.47 7.68
C TYR A 56 9.46 7.28 8.58
N ARG A 57 9.16 7.58 9.83
CA ARG A 57 8.73 6.62 10.84
C ARG A 57 7.38 7.06 11.41
N GLY A 58 6.56 6.06 11.80
CA GLY A 58 5.36 6.27 12.60
C GLY A 58 5.62 6.11 14.10
N LEU A 59 4.62 6.34 14.92
CA LEU A 59 4.67 5.95 16.34
C LEU A 59 4.73 4.43 16.44
N PHE A 60 4.00 3.74 15.57
CA PHE A 60 3.98 2.29 15.42
C PHE A 60 4.35 1.90 13.99
N LYS A 61 4.62 0.63 13.79
CA LYS A 61 4.86 0.01 12.48
C LYS A 61 4.29 -1.40 12.45
N TYR A 62 4.14 -1.96 11.26
CA TYR A 62 3.86 -3.37 11.10
C TYR A 62 5.15 -4.19 11.11
N ASP A 63 5.14 -5.34 11.77
CA ASP A 63 6.17 -6.35 11.61
C ASP A 63 5.96 -7.17 10.33
N ILE A 64 6.81 -8.17 10.10
CA ILE A 64 6.73 -9.04 8.91
C ILE A 64 5.45 -9.89 8.87
N TYR A 65 4.80 -10.10 10.01
CA TYR A 65 3.55 -10.86 10.12
C TYR A 65 2.32 -9.95 10.00
N GLY A 66 2.51 -8.63 9.93
CA GLY A 66 1.43 -7.66 9.87
C GLY A 66 0.89 -7.22 11.23
N SER A 67 1.52 -7.65 12.32
CA SER A 67 1.18 -7.20 13.66
C SER A 67 1.75 -5.81 13.95
N ILE A 68 1.02 -5.03 14.77
CA ILE A 68 1.46 -3.69 15.15
C ILE A 68 2.51 -3.78 16.25
N THR A 69 3.64 -3.14 16.02
CA THR A 69 4.75 -3.03 16.97
C THR A 69 5.16 -1.56 17.15
N PRO A 70 5.69 -1.17 18.34
CA PRO A 70 6.16 0.19 18.54
C PRO A 70 7.39 0.49 17.67
N ASP A 71 7.41 1.72 17.09
CA ASP A 71 8.55 2.24 16.34
C ASP A 71 9.15 3.47 17.07
N LEU A 72 8.62 4.69 16.88
CA LEU A 72 9.01 5.86 17.68
C LEU A 72 8.44 5.78 19.11
N ALA A 73 7.32 5.09 19.32
CA ALA A 73 6.76 4.89 20.64
C ALA A 73 7.67 4.02 21.51
N GLU A 74 7.89 4.47 22.76
CA GLU A 74 8.55 3.70 23.82
C GLU A 74 7.54 2.90 24.62
N THR A 75 6.46 3.58 25.05
CA THR A 75 5.35 3.00 25.79
C THR A 75 4.02 3.62 25.36
N TRP A 76 2.94 2.87 25.56
CA TRP A 76 1.60 3.41 25.40
C TRP A 76 0.64 2.79 26.43
N LYS A 77 -0.44 3.51 26.71
CA LYS A 77 -1.53 3.07 27.60
C LYS A 77 -2.87 3.43 26.96
N THR A 78 -3.79 2.49 27.00
CA THR A 78 -5.19 2.70 26.61
C THR A 78 -6.04 2.82 27.86
N SER A 79 -6.96 3.78 27.90
CA SER A 79 -7.93 3.91 28.98
C SER A 79 -8.91 2.72 29.01
N ALA A 80 -9.52 2.46 30.16
CA ALA A 80 -10.42 1.30 30.32
C ALA A 80 -11.64 1.37 29.39
N ASP A 81 -12.10 2.59 29.06
CA ASP A 81 -13.18 2.82 28.10
C ASP A 81 -12.76 2.71 26.64
N GLY A 82 -11.44 2.60 26.37
CA GLY A 82 -10.89 2.48 25.01
C GLY A 82 -10.95 3.75 24.18
N ILE A 83 -11.19 4.91 24.79
CA ILE A 83 -11.32 6.20 24.10
C ILE A 83 -10.02 6.99 24.12
N SER A 84 -9.19 6.84 25.17
CA SER A 84 -7.97 7.62 25.32
C SER A 84 -6.71 6.75 25.21
N TYR A 85 -5.73 7.24 24.45
CA TYR A 85 -4.44 6.60 24.24
C TYR A 85 -3.32 7.56 24.59
N THR A 86 -2.51 7.23 25.62
CA THR A 86 -1.33 8.02 26.00
C THR A 86 -0.09 7.32 25.44
N VAL A 87 0.68 8.02 24.61
CA VAL A 87 1.88 7.49 23.93
C VAL A 87 3.09 8.33 24.28
N THR A 88 4.16 7.67 24.72
CA THR A 88 5.45 8.31 25.04
C THR A 88 6.49 7.93 23.98
N ILE A 89 7.17 8.92 23.39
CA ILE A 89 8.23 8.72 22.37
C ILE A 89 9.52 8.27 23.06
N ARG A 90 10.31 7.42 22.40
CA ARG A 90 11.68 7.04 22.80
C ARG A 90 12.57 8.26 22.96
N LYS A 91 13.49 8.19 23.92
CA LYS A 91 14.52 9.24 24.12
C LYS A 91 15.45 9.34 22.91
N ASN A 92 16.03 10.53 22.73
CA ASN A 92 17.08 10.80 21.74
C ASN A 92 16.73 10.50 20.28
N GLN A 93 15.45 10.52 19.92
CA GLN A 93 15.04 10.41 18.53
C GLN A 93 15.31 11.73 17.79
N LYS A 94 15.87 11.63 16.60
CA LYS A 94 16.33 12.79 15.81
C LYS A 94 15.72 12.79 14.42
N TRP A 95 15.46 13.99 13.94
CA TRP A 95 15.27 14.25 12.52
C TRP A 95 16.60 14.21 11.76
N SER A 96 16.53 14.10 10.43
CA SER A 96 17.73 14.05 9.55
C SER A 96 18.56 15.34 9.57
N ASP A 97 18.01 16.44 10.03
CA ASP A 97 18.69 17.73 10.26
C ASP A 97 19.34 17.84 11.67
N GLY A 98 19.20 16.80 12.50
CA GLY A 98 19.77 16.74 13.85
C GLY A 98 18.87 17.27 14.95
N SER A 99 17.75 17.92 14.64
CA SER A 99 16.78 18.37 15.65
C SER A 99 16.08 17.19 16.32
N THR A 100 15.54 17.41 17.53
CA THR A 100 14.90 16.34 18.32
C THR A 100 13.45 16.16 17.91
N ILE A 101 12.98 14.91 17.77
CA ILE A 101 11.57 14.58 17.59
C ILE A 101 10.85 14.78 18.92
N THR A 102 9.75 15.53 18.91
CA THR A 102 9.00 15.93 20.09
C THR A 102 7.50 15.66 19.97
N ALA A 103 6.77 15.86 21.06
CA ALA A 103 5.31 15.80 21.08
C ALA A 103 4.66 16.81 20.10
N ASP A 104 5.32 17.96 19.85
CA ASP A 104 4.80 18.98 18.94
C ASP A 104 4.77 18.48 17.48
N ASP A 105 5.72 17.63 17.08
CA ASP A 105 5.72 16.98 15.77
C ASP A 105 4.54 16.02 15.60
N ILE A 106 4.18 15.29 16.68
CA ILE A 106 3.02 14.37 16.67
C ILE A 106 1.72 15.15 16.55
N ILE A 107 1.56 16.23 17.34
CA ILE A 107 0.36 17.08 17.32
C ILE A 107 0.21 17.70 15.92
N TYR A 108 1.30 18.23 15.37
CA TYR A 108 1.32 18.78 14.00
C TYR A 108 0.90 17.72 12.96
N THR A 109 1.42 16.51 13.09
CA THR A 109 1.06 15.38 12.21
C THR A 109 -0.41 15.04 12.31
N SER A 110 -0.94 14.91 13.54
CA SER A 110 -2.35 14.59 13.79
C SER A 110 -3.29 15.61 13.18
N PHE A 111 -2.95 16.89 13.25
CA PHE A 111 -3.74 17.96 12.70
C PHE A 111 -3.76 17.95 11.15
N ASN A 112 -2.65 17.53 10.52
CA ASN A 112 -2.47 17.61 9.07
C ASN A 112 -2.79 16.31 8.31
N LEU A 113 -2.92 15.17 9.00
CA LEU A 113 -3.31 13.91 8.38
C LEU A 113 -4.82 13.70 8.45
N PRO A 114 -5.51 13.53 7.30
CA PRO A 114 -6.98 13.40 7.26
C PRO A 114 -7.54 12.32 8.18
N GLN A 115 -6.86 11.19 8.30
CA GLN A 115 -7.29 10.05 9.12
C GLN A 115 -7.21 10.31 10.65
N LEU A 116 -6.53 11.36 11.09
CA LEU A 116 -6.39 11.75 12.51
C LEU A 116 -7.10 13.06 12.83
N ARG A 117 -7.75 13.71 11.86
CA ARG A 117 -8.35 15.04 12.01
C ARG A 117 -9.38 15.13 13.13
N ASP A 118 -10.17 14.07 13.33
CA ASP A 118 -11.24 14.03 14.34
C ASP A 118 -10.75 13.51 15.69
N VAL A 119 -9.43 13.29 15.84
CA VAL A 119 -8.79 12.82 17.07
C VAL A 119 -8.18 14.01 17.80
N ALA A 120 -8.72 14.33 18.97
CA ALA A 120 -8.10 15.36 19.83
C ALA A 120 -6.74 14.85 20.31
N THR A 121 -5.69 15.69 20.13
CA THR A 121 -4.31 15.33 20.49
C THR A 121 -3.72 16.40 21.40
N ASP A 122 -3.46 16.03 22.65
CA ASP A 122 -2.98 16.92 23.71
C ASP A 122 -1.53 16.59 24.07
N LYS A 123 -0.73 17.64 24.28
CA LYS A 123 0.61 17.54 24.81
C LYS A 123 0.56 17.33 26.33
N ILE A 124 1.16 16.24 26.81
CA ILE A 124 1.35 16.00 28.24
C ILE A 124 2.72 16.54 28.69
N ASP A 125 3.77 16.20 27.93
CA ASP A 125 5.12 16.72 28.12
C ASP A 125 5.86 16.73 26.76
N ALA A 126 7.18 17.00 26.75
CA ALA A 126 7.97 17.10 25.53
C ALA A 126 8.01 15.80 24.68
N ARG A 127 7.69 14.64 25.27
CA ARG A 127 7.73 13.32 24.60
C ARG A 127 6.43 12.54 24.70
N THR A 128 5.44 13.06 25.40
CA THR A 128 4.19 12.34 25.69
C THR A 128 3.00 13.10 25.16
N VAL A 129 2.18 12.39 24.38
CA VAL A 129 0.90 12.90 23.86
C VAL A 129 -0.25 12.03 24.33
N ARG A 130 -1.42 12.61 24.43
CA ARG A 130 -2.69 11.92 24.63
C ARG A 130 -3.56 12.13 23.41
N PHE A 131 -4.00 11.03 22.83
CA PHE A 131 -5.04 11.01 21.81
C PHE A 131 -6.37 10.72 22.48
N THR A 132 -7.41 11.49 22.16
CA THR A 132 -8.77 11.26 22.63
C THR A 132 -9.69 11.10 21.42
N LEU A 133 -10.30 9.94 21.32
CA LEU A 133 -11.19 9.57 20.22
C LEU A 133 -12.61 10.02 20.50
N PRO A 134 -13.41 10.39 19.49
CA PRO A 134 -14.84 10.68 19.69
C PRO A 134 -15.63 9.45 20.14
N ASN A 135 -15.23 8.25 19.70
CA ASN A 135 -15.82 6.97 20.06
C ASN A 135 -14.73 5.91 20.17
N ARG A 136 -15.03 4.79 20.84
CA ARG A 136 -14.12 3.64 20.88
C ARG A 136 -13.82 3.16 19.45
N TYR A 137 -12.54 2.94 19.17
CA TYR A 137 -12.07 2.47 17.87
C TYR A 137 -10.88 1.54 18.02
N ALA A 138 -11.12 0.24 18.01
CA ALA A 138 -10.09 -0.78 18.21
C ALA A 138 -8.92 -0.70 17.21
N PRO A 139 -9.15 -0.36 15.91
CA PRO A 139 -8.06 -0.18 14.94
C PRO A 139 -7.19 1.07 15.15
N PHE A 140 -7.36 1.85 16.20
CA PHE A 140 -6.70 3.15 16.35
C PHE A 140 -5.18 3.10 16.21
N LEU A 141 -4.52 2.09 16.78
CA LEU A 141 -3.05 1.96 16.67
C LEU A 141 -2.59 1.79 15.21
N ASN A 142 -3.44 1.27 14.32
CA ASN A 142 -3.12 1.20 12.88
C ASN A 142 -3.01 2.60 12.27
N LEU A 143 -3.80 3.56 12.72
CA LEU A 143 -3.70 4.95 12.25
C LEU A 143 -2.37 5.58 12.69
N LEU A 144 -1.82 5.17 13.82
CA LEU A 144 -0.56 5.66 14.36
C LEU A 144 0.69 5.04 13.69
N THR A 145 0.50 4.17 12.71
CA THR A 145 1.58 3.74 11.79
C THR A 145 1.87 4.80 10.72
N ALA A 146 1.01 5.78 10.58
CA ALA A 146 1.19 6.90 9.67
C ALA A 146 2.53 7.61 9.93
N PRO A 147 3.25 8.04 8.87
CA PRO A 147 4.50 8.77 9.00
C PRO A 147 4.35 10.06 9.79
N ILE A 148 5.23 10.27 10.79
CA ILE A 148 5.27 11.53 11.55
C ILE A 148 5.99 12.60 10.72
N MET A 149 5.42 13.80 10.66
CA MET A 149 5.98 14.98 10.04
C MET A 149 6.61 15.88 11.08
N LYS A 150 7.73 16.51 10.73
CA LYS A 150 8.32 17.56 11.57
C LYS A 150 7.37 18.76 11.64
N ASN A 151 7.29 19.40 12.79
CA ASN A 151 6.50 20.60 12.95
C ASN A 151 6.89 21.68 11.91
N GLU A 152 5.89 22.33 11.31
CA GLU A 152 6.03 23.30 10.22
C GLU A 152 6.54 22.76 8.87
N THR A 153 6.63 21.44 8.67
CA THR A 153 7.06 20.81 7.40
C THR A 153 6.33 21.37 6.17
N ILE A 154 5.00 21.56 6.25
CA ILE A 154 4.21 22.05 5.11
C ILE A 154 4.67 23.43 4.61
N LYS A 155 5.26 24.24 5.49
CA LYS A 155 5.71 25.59 5.14
C LYS A 155 7.15 25.63 4.64
N ASN A 156 8.00 24.74 5.13
CA ASN A 156 9.46 24.90 5.09
C ASN A 156 10.21 23.82 4.31
N ASP A 157 9.58 22.67 4.03
CA ASP A 157 10.28 21.53 3.42
C ASP A 157 10.15 21.47 1.89
N SER A 158 11.22 21.01 1.26
CA SER A 158 11.21 20.63 -0.14
C SER A 158 10.41 19.34 -0.34
N PRO A 159 9.41 19.30 -1.22
CA PRO A 159 8.62 18.10 -1.45
C PRO A 159 9.43 16.85 -1.82
N LEU A 160 10.56 17.02 -2.51
CA LEU A 160 11.41 15.91 -2.96
C LEU A 160 12.65 15.68 -2.07
N MET A 161 12.93 16.58 -1.11
CA MET A 161 14.03 16.44 -0.14
C MET A 161 13.58 16.88 1.25
N PRO A 162 12.55 16.27 1.82
CA PRO A 162 12.04 16.67 3.12
C PRO A 162 12.99 16.27 4.25
N VAL A 163 12.87 16.98 5.38
CA VAL A 163 13.46 16.55 6.65
C VAL A 163 12.75 15.28 7.11
N SER A 164 13.50 14.24 7.41
CA SER A 164 12.99 12.88 7.57
C SER A 164 13.46 12.24 8.88
N SER A 165 12.80 11.17 9.30
CA SER A 165 13.06 10.45 10.57
C SER A 165 13.40 8.97 10.36
N GLY A 166 13.37 8.49 9.10
CA GLY A 166 13.50 7.09 8.74
C GLY A 166 14.93 6.54 8.80
N THR A 167 15.05 5.27 8.46
CA THR A 167 16.35 4.60 8.34
C THR A 167 17.14 5.05 7.12
N TYR A 168 16.45 5.62 6.14
CA TYR A 168 17.06 6.26 4.98
C TYR A 168 16.79 7.76 4.99
N LYS A 169 17.70 8.54 4.41
CA LYS A 169 17.49 9.95 4.10
C LYS A 169 17.87 10.23 2.65
N ILE A 170 17.14 11.13 2.00
CA ILE A 170 17.46 11.59 0.65
C ILE A 170 18.68 12.49 0.72
N VAL A 171 19.67 12.21 -0.14
CA VAL A 171 20.92 12.99 -0.21
C VAL A 171 21.09 13.70 -1.52
N SER A 172 20.42 13.27 -2.58
CA SER A 172 20.43 13.98 -3.86
C SER A 172 19.18 13.73 -4.67
N VAL A 173 18.75 14.74 -5.41
CA VAL A 173 17.72 14.69 -6.45
C VAL A 173 18.33 15.26 -7.73
N ARG A 174 18.49 14.42 -8.75
CA ARG A 174 18.98 14.85 -10.06
C ARG A 174 17.81 15.06 -11.00
N LYS A 175 17.73 16.24 -11.58
CA LYS A 175 16.69 16.63 -12.55
C LYS A 175 17.27 16.93 -13.91
N GLN A 176 16.43 16.77 -14.94
CA GLN A 176 16.69 17.27 -16.29
C GLN A 176 15.45 18.07 -16.75
N GLY A 177 15.57 19.38 -16.75
CA GLY A 177 14.39 20.24 -16.86
C GLY A 177 13.42 20.01 -15.72
N PRO A 178 12.12 19.83 -15.99
CA PRO A 178 11.12 19.55 -14.96
C PRO A 178 11.16 18.10 -14.44
N GLU A 179 11.77 17.17 -15.18
CA GLU A 179 11.76 15.75 -14.88
C GLU A 179 12.80 15.35 -13.83
N VAL A 180 12.40 14.52 -12.89
CA VAL A 180 13.30 13.85 -11.97
C VAL A 180 13.90 12.64 -12.71
N LYS A 181 15.23 12.57 -12.78
CA LYS A 181 15.95 11.44 -13.41
C LYS A 181 16.48 10.44 -12.37
N GLU A 182 16.80 10.93 -11.18
CA GLU A 182 17.37 10.06 -10.15
C GLU A 182 17.19 10.67 -8.75
N ILE A 183 16.93 9.81 -7.79
CA ILE A 183 16.94 10.14 -6.36
C ILE A 183 17.84 9.14 -5.65
N SER A 184 18.78 9.64 -4.85
CA SER A 184 19.67 8.82 -4.05
C SER A 184 19.36 8.96 -2.56
N LEU A 185 19.27 7.81 -1.88
CA LEU A 185 19.08 7.71 -0.44
C LEU A 185 20.26 7.04 0.21
N ILE A 186 20.62 7.46 1.42
CA ILE A 186 21.66 6.81 2.24
C ILE A 186 21.03 6.30 3.52
N ASN A 187 21.36 5.05 3.86
CA ASN A 187 20.97 4.44 5.12
C ASN A 187 21.76 5.05 6.28
N THR A 188 21.08 5.41 7.35
CA THR A 188 21.63 6.06 8.55
C THR A 188 22.01 5.06 9.64
N THR A 189 21.65 3.78 9.51
CA THR A 189 21.96 2.72 10.47
C THR A 189 23.38 2.17 10.29
N GLN A 190 23.88 1.44 11.31
CA GLN A 190 25.28 0.95 11.29
C GLN A 190 25.51 -0.23 10.34
N SER A 191 24.53 -1.14 10.21
CA SER A 191 24.69 -2.37 9.42
C SER A 191 23.48 -2.63 8.51
N PRO A 192 23.26 -1.79 7.50
CA PRO A 192 22.17 -1.98 6.57
C PRO A 192 22.50 -3.05 5.51
N ASN A 193 21.46 -3.73 4.98
CA ASN A 193 21.61 -4.60 3.81
C ASN A 193 22.09 -3.80 2.60
N PHE A 194 21.52 -2.61 2.38
CA PHE A 194 21.96 -1.67 1.37
C PHE A 194 22.30 -0.33 2.03
N LYS A 195 23.53 0.13 1.81
CA LYS A 195 23.96 1.45 2.31
C LYS A 195 23.40 2.58 1.47
N LYS A 196 23.21 2.34 0.17
CA LYS A 196 22.68 3.31 -0.77
C LYS A 196 21.52 2.69 -1.55
N LEU A 197 20.41 3.44 -1.66
CA LEU A 197 19.33 3.15 -2.61
C LEU A 197 19.28 4.25 -3.65
N VAL A 198 19.09 3.86 -4.91
CA VAL A 198 18.95 4.79 -6.03
C VAL A 198 17.65 4.47 -6.75
N PHE A 199 16.81 5.48 -6.95
CA PHE A 199 15.62 5.38 -7.79
C PHE A 199 15.90 6.13 -9.09
N LYS A 200 15.91 5.40 -10.22
CA LYS A 200 16.04 5.94 -11.57
C LYS A 200 14.69 6.02 -12.25
N TYR A 201 14.42 7.14 -12.93
CA TYR A 201 13.14 7.39 -13.58
C TYR A 201 13.31 7.48 -15.09
N TYR A 202 12.51 6.69 -15.80
CA TYR A 202 12.45 6.61 -17.24
C TYR A 202 11.14 7.20 -17.76
N ALA A 203 11.10 7.64 -19.00
CA ALA A 203 9.92 8.29 -19.56
C ALA A 203 8.75 7.29 -19.77
N ASN A 204 9.09 6.03 -20.03
CA ASN A 204 8.11 4.96 -20.28
C ASN A 204 8.72 3.57 -20.01
N ASN A 205 7.88 2.53 -20.11
CA ASN A 205 8.31 1.15 -19.87
C ASN A 205 9.35 0.66 -20.91
N GLU A 206 9.29 1.12 -22.15
CA GLU A 206 10.26 0.73 -23.17
C GLU A 206 11.67 1.20 -22.82
N GLU A 207 11.82 2.47 -22.44
CA GLU A 207 13.10 3.01 -21.97
C GLU A 207 13.59 2.33 -20.68
N LEU A 208 12.68 2.02 -19.73
CA LEU A 208 13.01 1.27 -18.53
C LEU A 208 13.57 -0.11 -18.87
N LEU A 209 12.94 -0.84 -19.80
CA LEU A 209 13.40 -2.17 -20.23
C LEU A 209 14.74 -2.11 -20.96
N ILE A 210 14.99 -1.06 -21.73
CA ILE A 210 16.31 -0.80 -22.34
C ILE A 210 17.36 -0.58 -21.24
N GLY A 211 17.07 0.30 -20.28
CA GLY A 211 17.97 0.55 -19.14
C GLY A 211 18.26 -0.71 -18.32
N ALA A 212 17.26 -1.56 -18.11
CA ALA A 212 17.43 -2.85 -17.44
C ALA A 212 18.36 -3.78 -18.22
N LYS A 213 18.16 -3.92 -19.52
CA LYS A 213 19.05 -4.73 -20.39
C LYS A 213 20.48 -4.21 -20.45
N LEU A 214 20.67 -2.90 -20.29
CA LEU A 214 22.00 -2.26 -20.23
C LEU A 214 22.64 -2.34 -18.84
N GLY A 215 21.95 -2.92 -17.83
CA GLY A 215 22.47 -3.03 -16.46
C GLY A 215 22.45 -1.71 -15.69
N GLU A 216 21.60 -0.76 -16.08
CA GLU A 216 21.49 0.52 -15.40
C GLU A 216 20.68 0.45 -14.09
N VAL A 217 19.90 -0.61 -13.88
CA VAL A 217 19.11 -0.89 -12.69
C VAL A 217 19.30 -2.32 -12.23
N ASP A 218 19.18 -2.54 -10.92
CA ASP A 218 19.26 -3.85 -10.28
C ASP A 218 17.90 -4.51 -10.14
N GLY A 219 16.83 -3.73 -10.21
CA GLY A 219 15.44 -4.20 -10.13
C GLY A 219 14.44 -3.17 -10.58
N PHE A 220 13.25 -3.62 -10.91
CA PHE A 220 12.11 -2.77 -11.25
C PHE A 220 10.80 -3.55 -11.08
N ILE A 221 9.67 -2.84 -11.03
CA ILE A 221 8.33 -3.44 -10.94
C ILE A 221 7.70 -3.43 -12.31
N HIS A 222 7.20 -4.58 -12.74
CA HIS A 222 6.47 -4.74 -14.01
C HIS A 222 5.25 -5.64 -13.80
N PRO A 223 4.12 -5.39 -14.48
CA PRO A 223 2.92 -6.22 -14.34
C PRO A 223 3.08 -7.64 -14.91
N ASP A 224 3.89 -7.79 -15.94
CA ASP A 224 4.07 -9.06 -16.65
C ASP A 224 5.39 -9.74 -16.24
N ASP A 225 5.43 -11.06 -16.38
CA ASP A 225 6.67 -11.83 -16.30
C ASP A 225 7.53 -11.53 -17.53
N LEU A 226 8.75 -11.08 -17.31
CA LEU A 226 9.67 -10.72 -18.39
C LEU A 226 10.86 -11.68 -18.43
N ASP A 227 11.22 -12.14 -19.63
CA ASP A 227 12.44 -12.92 -19.84
C ASP A 227 13.61 -11.99 -20.15
N ILE A 228 14.27 -11.52 -19.09
CA ILE A 228 15.50 -10.74 -19.20
C ILE A 228 16.62 -11.55 -18.51
N PRO A 229 17.66 -12.00 -19.23
CA PRO A 229 18.64 -12.97 -18.72
C PRO A 229 19.32 -12.59 -17.39
N SER A 230 19.46 -11.28 -17.11
CA SER A 230 20.09 -10.78 -15.88
C SER A 230 19.13 -10.62 -14.71
N PHE A 231 17.84 -10.85 -14.89
CA PHE A 231 16.82 -10.64 -13.89
C PHE A 231 16.09 -11.93 -13.51
N ARG A 232 15.60 -11.96 -12.26
CA ARG A 232 14.69 -13.02 -11.78
C ARG A 232 13.33 -12.40 -11.48
N ASN A 233 12.27 -13.06 -11.95
CA ASN A 233 10.90 -12.64 -11.66
C ASN A 233 10.50 -13.11 -10.26
N TYR A 234 9.99 -12.19 -9.44
CA TYR A 234 9.40 -12.44 -8.14
C TYR A 234 7.99 -11.89 -8.11
N LYS A 235 7.03 -12.72 -7.73
CA LYS A 235 5.62 -12.31 -7.59
C LYS A 235 5.32 -11.91 -6.16
N PHE A 236 4.94 -10.67 -5.97
CA PHE A 236 4.55 -10.13 -4.66
C PHE A 236 3.07 -9.75 -4.70
N PRO A 237 2.17 -10.53 -4.09
CA PRO A 237 0.76 -10.18 -4.06
C PRO A 237 0.54 -8.90 -3.26
N LEU A 238 -0.21 -7.96 -3.83
CA LEU A 238 -0.62 -6.72 -3.19
C LEU A 238 -1.74 -6.99 -2.19
N GLN A 239 -1.38 -7.31 -0.96
CA GLN A 239 -2.36 -7.65 0.09
C GLN A 239 -3.29 -6.50 0.49
N SER A 240 -2.93 -5.26 0.15
CA SER A 240 -3.72 -4.07 0.41
C SER A 240 -4.73 -3.73 -0.69
N VAL A 241 -4.76 -4.50 -1.78
CA VAL A 241 -5.69 -4.27 -2.90
C VAL A 241 -6.43 -5.55 -3.18
N TYR A 242 -7.76 -5.48 -3.27
CA TYR A 242 -8.54 -6.59 -3.74
C TYR A 242 -9.49 -6.16 -4.85
N TYR A 243 -9.65 -7.01 -5.84
CA TYR A 243 -10.56 -6.83 -6.96
C TYR A 243 -11.82 -7.66 -6.73
N ALA A 244 -12.96 -7.08 -7.09
CA ALA A 244 -14.25 -7.76 -7.04
C ALA A 244 -15.18 -7.27 -8.15
N ILE A 245 -16.19 -8.06 -8.44
CA ILE A 245 -17.35 -7.61 -9.19
C ILE A 245 -18.38 -7.14 -8.15
N TYR A 246 -18.64 -5.83 -8.14
CA TYR A 246 -19.66 -5.24 -7.28
C TYR A 246 -21.01 -5.24 -7.99
N PHE A 247 -21.96 -5.95 -7.42
CA PHE A 247 -23.35 -5.95 -7.85
C PHE A 247 -24.06 -4.74 -7.21
N ASN A 248 -24.58 -3.83 -8.00
CA ASN A 248 -25.34 -2.71 -7.46
C ASN A 248 -26.72 -3.19 -7.01
N LEU A 249 -26.91 -3.35 -5.71
CA LEU A 249 -28.16 -3.86 -5.13
C LEU A 249 -29.34 -2.87 -5.18
N GLN A 250 -29.10 -1.63 -5.65
CA GLN A 250 -30.16 -0.69 -5.96
C GLN A 250 -30.80 -0.95 -7.36
N ASN A 251 -30.15 -1.77 -8.18
CA ASN A 251 -30.74 -2.26 -9.42
C ASN A 251 -31.74 -3.38 -9.11
N GLU A 252 -32.94 -3.29 -9.68
CA GLU A 252 -34.05 -4.21 -9.39
C GLU A 252 -33.68 -5.67 -9.72
N THR A 253 -33.08 -5.91 -10.87
CA THR A 253 -32.63 -7.25 -11.31
C THR A 253 -31.56 -7.80 -10.36
N LEU A 254 -30.56 -6.98 -10.01
CA LEU A 254 -29.41 -7.40 -9.17
C LEU A 254 -29.75 -7.43 -7.68
N SER A 255 -30.90 -6.90 -7.24
CA SER A 255 -31.40 -7.08 -5.87
C SER A 255 -31.78 -8.55 -5.58
N ASN A 256 -32.08 -9.34 -6.62
CA ASN A 256 -32.37 -10.76 -6.52
C ASN A 256 -31.15 -11.56 -6.08
N LYS A 257 -31.20 -12.11 -4.87
CA LYS A 257 -30.08 -12.88 -4.30
C LYS A 257 -29.79 -14.17 -5.07
N ASP A 258 -30.83 -14.88 -5.53
CA ASP A 258 -30.70 -16.12 -6.29
C ASP A 258 -29.93 -15.89 -7.59
N LEU A 259 -30.27 -14.86 -8.34
CA LEU A 259 -29.55 -14.46 -9.53
C LEU A 259 -28.05 -14.24 -9.24
N ARG A 260 -27.72 -13.46 -8.22
CA ARG A 260 -26.31 -13.21 -7.88
C ARG A 260 -25.55 -14.49 -7.50
N GLN A 261 -26.20 -15.41 -6.79
CA GLN A 261 -25.61 -16.71 -6.44
C GLN A 261 -25.37 -17.57 -7.68
N LYS A 262 -26.27 -17.57 -8.64
CA LYS A 262 -26.10 -18.26 -9.93
C LYS A 262 -24.96 -17.66 -10.73
N MET A 263 -24.88 -16.34 -10.81
CA MET A 263 -23.79 -15.62 -11.49
C MET A 263 -22.42 -15.91 -10.83
N GLU A 264 -22.37 -16.04 -9.50
CA GLU A 264 -21.13 -16.40 -8.80
C GLU A 264 -20.75 -17.86 -9.06
N LYS A 265 -21.73 -18.77 -9.10
CA LYS A 265 -21.54 -20.21 -9.17
C LYS A 265 -20.82 -20.69 -10.42
N VAL A 266 -20.95 -19.96 -11.54
CA VAL A 266 -20.32 -20.30 -12.82
C VAL A 266 -18.93 -19.69 -13.01
N LEU A 267 -18.42 -18.91 -12.05
CA LEU A 267 -17.13 -18.23 -12.18
C LEU A 267 -15.98 -19.02 -11.49
N PRO A 268 -15.07 -19.65 -12.26
CA PRO A 268 -13.90 -20.32 -11.73
C PRO A 268 -12.85 -19.30 -11.29
N LYS A 269 -13.01 -18.74 -10.09
CA LYS A 269 -12.16 -17.65 -9.56
C LYS A 269 -10.68 -17.97 -9.67
N ASP A 270 -10.26 -19.19 -9.33
CA ASP A 270 -8.86 -19.60 -9.39
C ASP A 270 -8.28 -19.53 -10.81
N ARG A 271 -9.04 -19.92 -11.81
CA ARG A 271 -8.62 -19.86 -13.22
C ARG A 271 -8.61 -18.43 -13.75
N LEU A 272 -9.66 -17.65 -13.43
CA LEU A 272 -9.81 -16.25 -13.87
C LEU A 272 -8.70 -15.34 -13.38
N VAL A 273 -8.21 -15.56 -12.15
CA VAL A 273 -7.23 -14.65 -11.52
C VAL A 273 -5.81 -15.21 -11.48
N SER A 274 -5.58 -16.44 -11.95
CA SER A 274 -4.29 -17.14 -11.81
C SER A 274 -3.07 -16.35 -12.31
N ILE A 275 -3.23 -15.53 -13.34
CA ILE A 275 -2.16 -14.69 -13.89
C ILE A 275 -2.14 -13.28 -13.30
N TYR A 276 -3.21 -12.84 -12.61
CA TYR A 276 -3.36 -11.46 -12.12
C TYR A 276 -3.21 -11.35 -10.60
N GLY A 277 -3.35 -12.45 -9.87
CA GLY A 277 -3.35 -12.39 -8.42
C GLY A 277 -3.62 -13.71 -7.73
N ILE A 278 -4.09 -13.60 -6.50
CA ILE A 278 -4.49 -14.72 -5.66
C ILE A 278 -5.99 -14.63 -5.42
N PRO A 279 -6.75 -15.70 -5.65
CA PRO A 279 -8.18 -15.69 -5.40
C PRO A 279 -8.50 -15.43 -3.92
N VAL A 280 -9.56 -14.66 -3.68
CA VAL A 280 -10.06 -14.38 -2.33
C VAL A 280 -11.50 -14.85 -2.21
N GLN A 281 -11.85 -15.40 -1.05
CA GLN A 281 -13.16 -16.00 -0.82
C GLN A 281 -14.13 -15.07 -0.09
N GLY A 282 -13.68 -13.87 0.26
CA GLY A 282 -14.54 -12.90 0.96
C GLY A 282 -13.86 -11.55 1.18
N PRO A 283 -14.57 -10.59 1.79
CA PRO A 283 -14.11 -9.23 1.99
C PRO A 283 -12.98 -9.12 3.04
N ILE A 284 -12.81 -10.13 3.89
CA ILE A 284 -11.73 -10.24 4.85
C ILE A 284 -10.72 -11.23 4.30
N SER A 285 -9.87 -10.73 3.40
CA SER A 285 -8.77 -11.52 2.84
C SER A 285 -7.56 -11.42 3.77
N ARG A 286 -7.05 -12.56 4.24
CA ARG A 286 -5.82 -12.68 5.05
C ARG A 286 -5.83 -11.81 6.31
N SER A 287 -6.69 -12.16 7.26
CA SER A 287 -6.68 -11.55 8.58
C SER A 287 -5.37 -11.87 9.32
N VAL A 288 -4.79 -10.87 9.99
CA VAL A 288 -3.68 -11.06 10.93
C VAL A 288 -4.15 -11.70 12.26
N PHE A 289 -5.45 -11.87 12.46
CA PHE A 289 -6.04 -12.34 13.72
C PHE A 289 -6.48 -13.80 13.67
N THR A 290 -6.58 -14.40 12.49
CA THR A 290 -6.97 -15.80 12.32
C THR A 290 -6.39 -16.38 11.04
N ASP A 291 -5.98 -17.64 11.10
CA ASP A 291 -5.60 -18.45 9.93
C ASP A 291 -6.83 -19.10 9.28
N GLU A 292 -8.02 -18.99 9.89
CA GLU A 292 -9.25 -19.51 9.32
C GLU A 292 -9.69 -18.66 8.12
N SER A 293 -9.48 -19.18 6.93
CA SER A 293 -10.16 -18.69 5.74
C SER A 293 -11.56 -19.29 5.72
N LEU A 294 -12.58 -18.44 5.86
CA LEU A 294 -13.94 -18.84 5.52
C LEU A 294 -13.98 -19.11 4.01
N SER A 295 -13.93 -20.38 3.62
CA SER A 295 -14.08 -20.77 2.23
C SER A 295 -15.57 -20.73 1.87
N PHE A 296 -15.96 -19.84 1.00
CA PHE A 296 -17.29 -19.77 0.39
C PHE A 296 -17.20 -20.04 -1.11
N ASP A 297 -16.40 -21.03 -1.51
CA ASP A 297 -16.34 -21.38 -2.91
C ASP A 297 -17.66 -22.05 -3.32
N SER A 298 -18.45 -21.34 -4.11
CA SER A 298 -19.72 -21.80 -4.66
C SER A 298 -19.58 -22.31 -6.10
N TYR A 299 -18.35 -22.31 -6.67
CA TYR A 299 -18.11 -22.68 -8.06
C TYR A 299 -18.53 -24.13 -8.35
N ASP A 300 -19.26 -24.29 -9.46
CA ASP A 300 -19.71 -25.58 -9.97
C ASP A 300 -19.50 -25.61 -11.50
N GLU A 301 -18.55 -26.39 -11.97
CA GLU A 301 -18.15 -26.45 -13.38
C GLU A 301 -19.28 -26.94 -14.30
N LEU A 302 -20.17 -27.78 -13.76
CA LEU A 302 -21.26 -28.37 -14.50
C LEU A 302 -22.56 -27.54 -14.44
N TYR A 303 -22.57 -26.50 -13.59
CA TYR A 303 -23.77 -25.70 -13.42
C TYR A 303 -24.05 -24.87 -14.67
N THR A 304 -25.30 -24.95 -15.13
CA THR A 304 -25.90 -24.12 -16.17
C THR A 304 -27.31 -23.77 -15.78
N ASP A 305 -27.83 -22.65 -16.25
CA ASP A 305 -29.22 -22.23 -16.07
C ASP A 305 -29.64 -21.38 -17.26
N ASP A 306 -30.92 -21.30 -17.56
CA ASP A 306 -31.47 -20.45 -18.60
C ASP A 306 -32.09 -19.21 -17.96
N LEU A 307 -31.38 -18.08 -18.07
CA LEU A 307 -31.80 -16.78 -17.58
C LEU A 307 -32.07 -15.79 -18.71
N SER A 308 -32.36 -16.29 -19.92
CA SER A 308 -32.62 -15.50 -21.14
C SER A 308 -33.75 -14.49 -21.01
N GLY A 309 -34.69 -14.73 -20.08
CA GLY A 309 -35.73 -13.74 -19.73
C GLY A 309 -35.26 -12.60 -18.83
N THR A 310 -34.00 -12.59 -18.41
CA THR A 310 -33.39 -11.56 -17.58
C THR A 310 -33.00 -10.35 -18.44
N HIS A 311 -33.16 -9.15 -17.88
CA HIS A 311 -32.77 -7.92 -18.55
C HIS A 311 -31.27 -7.92 -18.90
N LYS A 312 -30.92 -7.25 -20.00
CA LYS A 312 -29.55 -6.96 -20.35
C LYS A 312 -28.83 -6.26 -19.20
N LEU A 313 -27.64 -6.77 -18.82
CA LEU A 313 -26.82 -6.22 -17.74
C LEU A 313 -25.54 -5.60 -18.29
N ILE A 314 -25.09 -4.51 -17.67
CA ILE A 314 -23.87 -3.79 -18.06
C ILE A 314 -22.75 -4.05 -17.05
N LEU A 315 -21.66 -4.70 -17.50
CA LEU A 315 -20.43 -4.83 -16.71
C LEU A 315 -19.48 -3.68 -17.05
N THR A 316 -19.32 -2.77 -16.10
CA THR A 316 -18.41 -1.62 -16.22
C THR A 316 -17.05 -1.97 -15.61
N ALA A 317 -15.96 -1.62 -16.30
CA ALA A 317 -14.58 -1.84 -15.83
C ALA A 317 -13.65 -0.69 -16.26
N PRO A 318 -12.50 -0.50 -15.59
CA PRO A 318 -11.43 0.38 -16.07
C PRO A 318 -10.93 -0.07 -17.44
N ASP A 319 -10.62 0.89 -18.32
CA ASP A 319 -10.06 0.63 -19.63
C ASP A 319 -8.57 0.30 -19.58
N LEU A 320 -8.26 -0.89 -19.06
CA LEU A 320 -6.91 -1.43 -18.95
C LEU A 320 -6.87 -2.82 -19.61
N PRO A 321 -5.74 -3.23 -20.26
CA PRO A 321 -5.66 -4.51 -20.97
C PRO A 321 -6.08 -5.72 -20.12
N THR A 322 -5.59 -5.79 -18.88
CA THR A 322 -5.93 -6.87 -17.93
C THR A 322 -7.42 -6.89 -17.58
N HIS A 323 -8.04 -5.72 -17.34
CA HIS A 323 -9.47 -5.62 -17.04
C HIS A 323 -10.34 -5.96 -18.23
N ARG A 324 -9.93 -5.54 -19.44
CA ARG A 324 -10.63 -5.93 -20.69
C ARG A 324 -10.64 -7.43 -20.88
N THR A 325 -9.50 -8.09 -20.68
CA THR A 325 -9.38 -9.55 -20.80
C THR A 325 -10.26 -10.26 -19.76
N LEU A 326 -10.16 -9.89 -18.52
CA LEU A 326 -10.93 -10.49 -17.42
C LEU A 326 -12.45 -10.26 -17.61
N ALA A 327 -12.85 -9.04 -17.97
CA ALA A 327 -14.27 -8.73 -18.21
C ALA A 327 -14.87 -9.56 -19.36
N ARG A 328 -14.11 -9.79 -20.44
CA ARG A 328 -14.55 -10.65 -21.56
C ARG A 328 -14.69 -12.11 -21.12
N GLN A 329 -13.75 -12.65 -20.38
CA GLN A 329 -13.84 -14.01 -19.84
C GLN A 329 -15.05 -14.19 -18.92
N ILE A 330 -15.35 -13.19 -18.08
CA ILE A 330 -16.54 -13.19 -17.23
C ILE A 330 -17.82 -13.12 -18.08
N GLN A 331 -17.87 -12.24 -19.07
CA GLN A 331 -18.98 -12.13 -20.00
C GLN A 331 -19.25 -13.47 -20.69
N GLU A 332 -18.24 -14.08 -21.33
CA GLU A 332 -18.35 -15.36 -22.02
C GLU A 332 -18.90 -16.46 -21.11
N LEU A 333 -18.45 -16.53 -19.85
CA LEU A 333 -18.95 -17.52 -18.90
C LEU A 333 -20.43 -17.29 -18.51
N TRP A 334 -20.84 -16.04 -18.32
CA TRP A 334 -22.22 -15.73 -17.98
C TRP A 334 -23.17 -15.93 -19.16
N GLU A 335 -22.74 -15.59 -20.38
CA GLU A 335 -23.51 -15.83 -21.61
C GLU A 335 -23.61 -17.32 -21.93
N ASP A 336 -22.49 -18.08 -21.85
CA ASP A 336 -22.46 -19.53 -22.18
C ASP A 336 -23.21 -20.37 -21.14
N LYS A 337 -23.05 -20.07 -19.86
CA LYS A 337 -23.57 -20.91 -18.76
C LYS A 337 -24.95 -20.53 -18.26
N LEU A 338 -25.33 -19.26 -18.41
CA LEU A 338 -26.56 -18.70 -17.82
C LEU A 338 -27.49 -18.07 -18.87
N ASP A 339 -27.09 -18.00 -20.13
CA ASP A 339 -27.82 -17.33 -21.21
C ASP A 339 -28.19 -15.86 -20.85
N LEU A 340 -27.27 -15.16 -20.16
CA LEU A 340 -27.42 -13.74 -19.86
C LEU A 340 -26.94 -12.87 -21.02
N ASP A 341 -27.58 -11.71 -21.24
CA ASP A 341 -27.10 -10.67 -22.16
C ASP A 341 -26.21 -9.67 -21.37
N ILE A 342 -24.89 -9.70 -21.57
CA ILE A 342 -23.94 -8.86 -20.87
C ILE A 342 -23.27 -7.85 -21.81
N GLU A 343 -23.48 -6.56 -21.59
CA GLU A 343 -22.77 -5.50 -22.27
C GLU A 343 -21.52 -5.07 -21.50
N LEU A 344 -20.36 -5.00 -22.17
CA LEU A 344 -19.12 -4.50 -21.59
C LEU A 344 -18.97 -3.00 -21.80
N LYS A 345 -18.72 -2.26 -20.72
CA LYS A 345 -18.46 -0.83 -20.76
C LYS A 345 -17.11 -0.51 -20.11
N PHE A 346 -16.17 0.01 -20.91
CA PHE A 346 -14.84 0.38 -20.46
C PHE A 346 -14.72 1.89 -20.28
N ILE A 347 -14.17 2.32 -19.14
CA ILE A 347 -14.04 3.73 -18.76
C ILE A 347 -12.56 4.03 -18.48
N ASP A 348 -12.12 5.17 -18.96
CA ASP A 348 -10.78 5.71 -18.71
C ASP A 348 -10.45 5.62 -17.20
N PRO A 349 -9.32 5.00 -16.79
CA PRO A 349 -8.94 4.83 -15.40
C PRO A 349 -8.90 6.14 -14.61
N ASP A 350 -8.52 7.25 -15.23
CA ASP A 350 -8.45 8.55 -14.58
C ASP A 350 -9.84 9.17 -14.33
N LYS A 351 -10.87 8.69 -15.04
CA LYS A 351 -12.24 9.23 -14.97
C LYS A 351 -13.22 8.32 -14.20
N ILE A 352 -12.95 7.01 -14.14
CA ILE A 352 -13.91 6.03 -13.62
C ILE A 352 -14.34 6.35 -12.17
N THR A 353 -13.42 6.82 -11.34
CA THR A 353 -13.71 7.18 -9.95
C THR A 353 -14.76 8.28 -9.88
N ASP A 354 -14.59 9.35 -10.63
CA ASP A 354 -15.48 10.53 -10.56
C ASP A 354 -16.79 10.33 -11.32
N THR A 355 -16.76 9.61 -12.44
CA THR A 355 -17.93 9.50 -13.33
C THR A 355 -18.80 8.28 -13.04
N VAL A 356 -18.26 7.24 -12.42
CA VAL A 356 -18.92 5.95 -12.19
C VAL A 356 -18.98 5.61 -10.70
N VAL A 357 -17.81 5.55 -10.03
CA VAL A 357 -17.71 5.02 -8.66
C VAL A 357 -18.36 5.98 -7.64
N LYS A 358 -17.98 7.25 -7.63
CA LYS A 358 -18.57 8.25 -6.70
C LYS A 358 -20.08 8.36 -6.83
N PRO A 359 -20.65 8.53 -8.04
CA PRO A 359 -22.11 8.64 -8.21
C PRO A 359 -22.86 7.30 -8.24
N ARG A 360 -22.17 6.15 -8.09
CA ARG A 360 -22.75 4.80 -8.14
C ARG A 360 -23.48 4.49 -9.47
N ARG A 361 -22.96 4.97 -10.60
CA ARG A 361 -23.56 4.83 -11.94
C ARG A 361 -23.10 3.55 -12.64
N TYR A 362 -23.48 2.40 -12.14
CA TYR A 362 -23.21 1.08 -12.71
C TYR A 362 -24.27 0.08 -12.26
N GLU A 363 -24.38 -1.02 -12.98
CA GLU A 363 -25.11 -2.22 -12.59
C GLU A 363 -24.13 -3.23 -12.00
N LEU A 364 -23.16 -3.68 -12.79
CA LEU A 364 -22.03 -4.50 -12.38
C LEU A 364 -20.75 -3.68 -12.54
N LEU A 365 -19.86 -3.74 -11.56
CA LEU A 365 -18.60 -3.00 -11.58
C LEU A 365 -17.43 -3.93 -11.24
N LEU A 366 -16.55 -4.19 -12.21
CA LEU A 366 -15.26 -4.85 -11.97
C LEU A 366 -14.25 -3.79 -11.53
N TYR A 367 -13.89 -3.77 -10.26
CA TYR A 367 -13.07 -2.68 -9.70
C TYR A 367 -12.22 -3.14 -8.53
N GLY A 368 -11.05 -2.49 -8.37
CA GLY A 368 -10.13 -2.72 -7.25
C GLY A 368 -10.35 -1.72 -6.13
N GLN A 369 -10.34 -2.19 -4.89
CA GLN A 369 -10.32 -1.34 -3.71
C GLN A 369 -9.04 -1.52 -2.92
N GLU A 370 -8.47 -0.41 -2.46
CA GLU A 370 -7.42 -0.44 -1.45
C GLU A 370 -8.07 -0.64 -0.07
N ILE A 371 -7.55 -1.61 0.68
CA ILE A 371 -8.03 -1.96 2.01
C ILE A 371 -6.91 -1.85 3.03
N SER A 372 -7.26 -1.50 4.26
CA SER A 372 -6.31 -1.49 5.37
C SER A 372 -5.84 -2.91 5.72
N ARG A 373 -4.66 -3.03 6.35
CA ARG A 373 -4.20 -4.30 6.91
C ARG A 373 -5.10 -4.79 8.05
N ASP A 374 -5.65 -3.86 8.82
CA ASP A 374 -6.68 -4.19 9.80
C ASP A 374 -7.92 -4.75 9.11
N PRO A 375 -8.54 -5.82 9.64
CA PRO A 375 -9.73 -6.43 9.05
C PRO A 375 -11.01 -5.59 9.19
N ASP A 376 -10.94 -4.38 9.73
CA ASP A 376 -12.07 -3.45 9.76
C ASP A 376 -12.55 -3.15 8.34
N ARG A 377 -13.75 -3.63 8.02
CA ARG A 377 -14.41 -3.44 6.71
C ARG A 377 -15.65 -2.57 6.81
N TYR A 378 -15.78 -1.79 7.88
CA TYR A 378 -16.94 -0.91 8.09
C TYR A 378 -17.17 0.05 6.91
N VAL A 379 -16.11 0.72 6.46
CA VAL A 379 -16.20 1.69 5.34
C VAL A 379 -16.63 1.01 4.04
N ASN A 380 -16.29 -0.27 3.87
CA ASN A 380 -16.57 -1.03 2.65
C ASN A 380 -17.94 -1.71 2.65
N TRP A 381 -18.54 -2.01 3.84
CA TRP A 381 -19.70 -2.88 3.90
C TRP A 381 -20.85 -2.40 4.80
N HIS A 382 -20.60 -1.45 5.71
CA HIS A 382 -21.68 -0.93 6.56
C HIS A 382 -22.73 -0.15 5.74
N SER A 383 -24.01 -0.27 6.08
CA SER A 383 -25.12 0.35 5.34
C SER A 383 -25.04 1.87 5.26
N THR A 384 -24.46 2.54 6.27
CA THR A 384 -24.24 4.00 6.26
C THR A 384 -23.19 4.45 5.27
N GLN A 385 -22.39 3.52 4.69
CA GLN A 385 -21.29 3.79 3.78
C GLN A 385 -21.63 3.61 2.29
N LYS A 386 -22.92 3.54 1.96
CA LYS A 386 -23.41 3.36 0.58
C LYS A 386 -23.11 4.55 -0.33
N ASN A 387 -23.13 5.76 0.21
CA ASN A 387 -22.85 6.98 -0.54
C ASN A 387 -21.40 7.44 -0.35
N TYR A 388 -20.87 8.14 -1.35
CA TYR A 388 -19.56 8.77 -1.24
C TYR A 388 -19.51 9.75 -0.05
N PRO A 389 -18.46 9.78 0.78
CA PRO A 389 -17.16 9.09 0.59
C PRO A 389 -17.09 7.63 1.08
N GLY A 390 -18.17 7.03 1.55
CA GLY A 390 -18.21 5.61 1.92
C GLY A 390 -17.86 4.71 0.73
N LEU A 391 -17.40 3.50 1.00
CA LEU A 391 -16.90 2.55 0.01
C LEU A 391 -17.75 1.28 -0.10
N ASN A 392 -18.96 1.28 0.44
CA ASN A 392 -19.93 0.21 0.21
C ASN A 392 -20.46 0.30 -1.22
N LEU A 393 -19.68 -0.24 -2.16
CA LEU A 393 -19.94 -0.13 -3.59
C LEU A 393 -21.16 -0.96 -4.03
N SER A 394 -21.49 -2.02 -3.32
CA SER A 394 -22.69 -2.81 -3.64
C SER A 394 -24.00 -2.18 -3.14
N GLY A 395 -23.93 -1.18 -2.26
CA GLY A 395 -25.13 -0.69 -1.56
C GLY A 395 -25.73 -1.75 -0.63
N PHE A 396 -24.87 -2.68 -0.14
CA PHE A 396 -25.29 -3.75 0.77
C PHE A 396 -25.86 -3.19 2.06
N GLU A 397 -26.93 -3.81 2.55
CA GLU A 397 -27.63 -3.40 3.77
C GLU A 397 -28.16 -4.63 4.50
N GLN A 398 -27.62 -4.89 5.67
CA GLN A 398 -28.08 -5.96 6.54
C GLN A 398 -27.78 -5.64 7.99
N VAL A 399 -28.79 -5.54 8.83
CA VAL A 399 -28.69 -5.17 10.26
C VAL A 399 -27.71 -6.05 11.04
N ARG A 400 -27.67 -7.36 10.77
CA ARG A 400 -26.72 -8.27 11.44
C ARG A 400 -25.27 -8.01 11.05
N ALA A 401 -25.02 -7.69 9.77
CA ALA A 401 -23.69 -7.35 9.29
C ALA A 401 -23.25 -5.99 9.86
N ASP A 402 -24.13 -4.99 9.84
CA ASP A 402 -23.84 -3.69 10.43
C ASP A 402 -23.45 -3.81 11.90
N ARG A 403 -24.24 -4.55 12.67
CA ARG A 403 -23.94 -4.79 14.09
C ARG A 403 -22.60 -5.49 14.29
N ALA A 404 -22.28 -6.53 13.50
CA ALA A 404 -21.00 -7.24 13.59
C ALA A 404 -19.81 -6.31 13.26
N LEU A 405 -19.96 -5.44 12.24
CA LEU A 405 -18.94 -4.44 11.89
C LEU A 405 -18.72 -3.41 13.00
N GLU A 406 -19.81 -2.96 13.66
CA GLU A 406 -19.75 -2.04 14.79
C GLU A 406 -19.12 -2.70 16.03
N GLU A 407 -19.52 -3.93 16.36
CA GLU A 407 -18.95 -4.70 17.45
C GLU A 407 -17.45 -4.95 17.24
N GLY A 408 -17.04 -5.33 16.03
CA GLY A 408 -15.62 -5.50 15.68
C GLY A 408 -14.80 -4.22 15.88
N ARG A 409 -15.34 -3.05 15.52
CA ARG A 409 -14.69 -1.76 15.74
C ARG A 409 -14.55 -1.39 17.23
N ASN A 410 -15.47 -1.85 18.06
CA ASN A 410 -15.52 -1.54 19.48
C ASN A 410 -14.78 -2.56 20.36
N THR A 411 -14.36 -3.70 19.80
CA THR A 411 -13.71 -4.78 20.54
C THR A 411 -12.21 -4.61 20.53
N LEU A 412 -11.62 -4.28 21.69
CA LEU A 412 -10.17 -4.03 21.83
C LEU A 412 -9.33 -5.31 21.85
N GLN A 413 -9.94 -6.46 22.15
CA GLN A 413 -9.27 -7.76 22.24
C GLN A 413 -9.28 -8.45 20.88
N ASN A 414 -8.12 -8.66 20.26
CA ASN A 414 -8.00 -9.20 18.91
C ASN A 414 -8.63 -10.59 18.78
N GLU A 415 -8.53 -11.44 19.82
CA GLU A 415 -9.10 -12.80 19.82
C GLU A 415 -10.64 -12.81 19.81
N LYS A 416 -11.27 -11.69 20.18
CA LYS A 416 -12.73 -11.56 20.20
C LYS A 416 -13.28 -10.77 19.03
N ARG A 417 -12.41 -10.08 18.34
CA ARG A 417 -12.73 -9.21 17.22
C ARG A 417 -12.88 -9.98 15.93
#